data_6148b958d507069471d5efabeb8ed1aa
#
_entry.id   6148b958d507069471d5efabeb8ed1aa
#
_cell.length_a   1.000
_cell.length_b   1.000
_cell.length_c   1.000
_cell.angle_alpha   90.00
_cell.angle_beta   90.00
_cell.angle_gamma   90.00
#
_symmetry.space_group_name_H-M   'P 1'
#
loop_
_entity.id
_entity.type
_entity.pdbx_description
1 polymer ?
#
loop_
_entity_poly.entity_id
_entity_poly.type
_entity_poly.pdbx_seq_one_letter_code
_entity_poly.pdbx_strand_id
1 'polypeptide(L)'
;MAVRRIRQLGDPILRVRCERVQNPKSAATRLVADDLRDSLAIARKKYKMGRALAAPQIGAPVRIVFVQMDKQRWTMINPEITDVGRDDFLVWDDCFSFPNLLVRVNRAYQITVSYTDPKGKQHTMEVEGPMAELLQHEIDHLDGILALDRASGVDPFAFRSEWEKVHKPGERYGPPKQREV
;
A
#
# COMPACT_ATOMS: atom_id res chain seq x y z
N MET A 1 -20.00 -11.11 2.87
CA MET A 1 -18.70 -10.54 3.26
C MET A 1 -17.78 -11.71 3.57
N ALA A 2 -16.69 -11.84 2.83
CA ALA A 2 -15.79 -12.98 2.97
C ALA A 2 -14.36 -12.49 3.26
N VAL A 3 -13.72 -13.13 4.24
CA VAL A 3 -12.28 -13.00 4.44
C VAL A 3 -11.59 -13.69 3.27
N ARG A 4 -10.83 -12.94 2.49
CA ARG A 4 -10.09 -13.46 1.35
C ARG A 4 -8.66 -13.82 1.77
N ARG A 5 -8.15 -14.90 1.17
CA ARG A 5 -6.73 -15.22 1.32
C ARG A 5 -5.88 -14.15 0.64
N ILE A 6 -4.89 -13.63 1.36
CA ILE A 6 -3.92 -12.71 0.77
C ILE A 6 -2.99 -13.47 -0.18
N ARG A 7 -2.91 -12.99 -1.41
CA ARG A 7 -2.04 -13.50 -2.47
C ARG A 7 -0.59 -13.27 -2.08
N GLN A 8 0.22 -14.30 -2.24
CA GLN A 8 1.63 -14.25 -1.87
C GLN A 8 2.51 -13.97 -3.09
N LEU A 9 3.71 -13.49 -2.85
CA LEU A 9 4.73 -13.27 -3.88
C LEU A 9 4.86 -14.52 -4.77
N GLY A 10 4.85 -14.31 -6.09
CA GLY A 10 4.80 -15.37 -7.10
C GLY A 10 3.40 -15.59 -7.69
N ASP A 11 2.32 -15.14 -7.04
CA ASP A 11 0.98 -15.18 -7.64
C ASP A 11 0.91 -14.12 -8.78
N PRO A 12 0.58 -14.54 -10.03
CA PRO A 12 0.58 -13.64 -11.18
C PRO A 12 -0.42 -12.48 -11.07
N ILE A 13 -1.48 -12.62 -10.27
CA ILE A 13 -2.46 -11.55 -10.03
C ILE A 13 -1.81 -10.28 -9.44
N LEU A 14 -0.71 -10.42 -8.68
CA LEU A 14 0.01 -9.30 -8.10
C LEU A 14 0.80 -8.48 -9.15
N ARG A 15 0.89 -8.98 -10.38
CA ARG A 15 1.60 -8.34 -11.50
C ARG A 15 0.64 -7.78 -12.56
N VAL A 16 -0.65 -7.89 -12.31
CA VAL A 16 -1.68 -7.36 -13.23
C VAL A 16 -1.88 -5.87 -12.97
N ARG A 17 -1.86 -5.06 -14.03
CA ARG A 17 -2.36 -3.69 -13.95
C ARG A 17 -3.88 -3.72 -13.78
N CYS A 18 -4.36 -3.21 -12.66
CA CYS A 18 -5.76 -3.25 -12.28
C CYS A 18 -6.65 -2.34 -13.13
N GLU A 19 -7.85 -2.81 -13.43
CA GLU A 19 -8.85 -2.04 -14.16
C GLU A 19 -9.47 -0.93 -13.30
N ARG A 20 -9.80 0.20 -13.95
CA ARG A 20 -10.53 1.27 -13.29
C ARG A 20 -11.96 0.84 -12.99
N VAL A 21 -12.43 1.15 -11.80
CA VAL A 21 -13.82 0.97 -11.41
C VAL A 21 -14.70 2.01 -12.10
N GLN A 22 -15.63 1.58 -12.93
CA GLN A 22 -16.53 2.46 -13.67
C GLN A 22 -17.67 2.99 -12.80
N ASN A 23 -18.20 2.17 -11.89
CA ASN A 23 -19.29 2.55 -11.00
C ASN A 23 -18.91 2.35 -9.52
N PRO A 24 -18.46 3.42 -8.83
CA PRO A 24 -18.10 3.37 -7.41
C PRO A 24 -19.24 2.91 -6.48
N LYS A 25 -20.48 3.12 -6.89
CA LYS A 25 -21.68 2.79 -6.10
C LYS A 25 -22.21 1.37 -6.36
N SER A 26 -21.61 0.61 -7.25
CA SER A 26 -22.09 -0.73 -7.61
C SER A 26 -21.99 -1.70 -6.43
N ALA A 27 -22.84 -2.73 -6.43
CA ALA A 27 -22.76 -3.81 -5.45
C ALA A 27 -21.42 -4.56 -5.51
N ALA A 28 -20.86 -4.74 -6.71
CA ALA A 28 -19.55 -5.36 -6.91
C ALA A 28 -18.42 -4.55 -6.27
N THR A 29 -18.40 -3.23 -6.45
CA THR A 29 -17.43 -2.33 -5.82
C THR A 29 -17.51 -2.40 -4.30
N ARG A 30 -18.73 -2.36 -3.76
CA ARG A 30 -18.96 -2.47 -2.30
C ARG A 30 -18.48 -3.80 -1.75
N LEU A 31 -18.76 -4.90 -2.46
CA LEU A 31 -18.31 -6.24 -2.04
C LEU A 31 -16.78 -6.30 -1.93
N VAL A 32 -16.04 -5.81 -2.92
CA VAL A 32 -14.58 -5.78 -2.87
C VAL A 32 -14.07 -4.90 -1.71
N ALA A 33 -14.68 -3.74 -1.48
CA ALA A 33 -14.31 -2.85 -0.38
C ALA A 33 -14.55 -3.51 1.00
N ASP A 34 -15.66 -4.23 1.17
CA ASP A 34 -15.97 -4.97 2.40
C ASP A 34 -15.01 -6.15 2.59
N ASP A 35 -14.72 -6.92 1.54
CA ASP A 35 -13.76 -8.03 1.58
C ASP A 35 -12.34 -7.52 1.93
N LEU A 36 -11.91 -6.36 1.42
CA LEU A 36 -10.65 -5.72 1.80
C LEU A 36 -10.60 -5.36 3.27
N ARG A 37 -11.65 -4.71 3.79
CA ARG A 37 -11.76 -4.34 5.20
C ARG A 37 -11.64 -5.56 6.11
N ASP A 38 -12.42 -6.61 5.82
CA ASP A 38 -12.49 -7.80 6.65
C ASP A 38 -11.19 -8.61 6.57
N SER A 39 -10.58 -8.70 5.38
CA SER A 39 -9.28 -9.35 5.18
C SER A 39 -8.14 -8.60 5.88
N LEU A 40 -8.12 -7.26 5.82
CA LEU A 40 -7.15 -6.44 6.55
C LEU A 40 -7.24 -6.67 8.06
N ALA A 41 -8.47 -6.71 8.61
CA ALA A 41 -8.69 -6.91 10.04
C ALA A 41 -8.11 -8.26 10.52
N ILE A 42 -8.26 -9.33 9.74
CA ILE A 42 -7.68 -10.65 10.05
C ILE A 42 -6.17 -10.66 9.87
N ALA A 43 -5.66 -10.08 8.77
CA ALA A 43 -4.23 -9.99 8.52
C ALA A 43 -3.49 -9.24 9.63
N ARG A 44 -4.03 -8.12 10.09
CA ARG A 44 -3.47 -7.35 11.22
C ARG A 44 -3.39 -8.17 12.51
N LYS A 45 -4.39 -8.98 12.81
CA LYS A 45 -4.37 -9.88 13.98
C LYS A 45 -3.28 -10.95 13.83
N LYS A 46 -3.14 -11.53 12.63
CA LYS A 46 -2.18 -12.60 12.35
C LYS A 46 -0.74 -12.10 12.35
N TYR A 47 -0.46 -11.04 11.63
CA TYR A 47 0.91 -10.59 11.35
C TYR A 47 1.38 -9.47 12.28
N LYS A 48 0.49 -8.87 13.08
CA LYS A 48 0.76 -7.74 14.00
C LYS A 48 1.33 -6.51 13.30
N MET A 49 1.01 -6.35 12.01
CA MET A 49 1.47 -5.27 11.14
C MET A 49 0.37 -4.83 10.18
N GLY A 50 0.67 -3.80 9.37
CA GLY A 50 -0.12 -3.37 8.22
C GLY A 50 -1.17 -2.33 8.53
N ARG A 51 -1.39 -1.45 7.57
CA ARG A 51 -2.28 -0.29 7.66
C ARG A 51 -3.26 -0.22 6.48
N ALA A 52 -2.98 -0.96 5.40
CA ALA A 52 -3.79 -0.94 4.19
C ALA A 52 -3.74 -2.30 3.45
N LEU A 53 -4.60 -2.43 2.43
CA LEU A 53 -4.65 -3.59 1.55
C LEU A 53 -5.22 -3.15 0.19
N ALA A 54 -4.55 -3.53 -0.89
CA ALA A 54 -4.99 -3.30 -2.25
C ALA A 54 -5.77 -4.49 -2.82
N ALA A 55 -6.73 -4.24 -3.69
CA ALA A 55 -7.62 -5.26 -4.24
C ALA A 55 -6.92 -6.44 -4.94
N PRO A 56 -5.83 -6.29 -5.71
CA PRO A 56 -5.13 -7.44 -6.29
C PRO A 56 -4.57 -8.38 -5.21
N GLN A 57 -4.24 -7.90 -4.01
CA GLN A 57 -3.77 -8.76 -2.92
C GLN A 57 -4.84 -9.73 -2.41
N ILE A 58 -6.11 -9.48 -2.65
CA ILE A 58 -7.23 -10.40 -2.36
C ILE A 58 -7.78 -11.08 -3.62
N GLY A 59 -7.09 -10.94 -4.76
CA GLY A 59 -7.45 -11.58 -6.03
C GLY A 59 -8.47 -10.81 -6.86
N ALA A 60 -8.70 -9.53 -6.60
CA ALA A 60 -9.61 -8.67 -7.36
C ALA A 60 -8.79 -7.64 -8.20
N PRO A 61 -8.68 -7.77 -9.54
CA PRO A 61 -7.83 -6.93 -10.37
C PRO A 61 -8.51 -5.57 -10.69
N VAL A 62 -8.95 -4.86 -9.66
CA VAL A 62 -9.61 -3.54 -9.76
C VAL A 62 -8.91 -2.51 -8.87
N ARG A 63 -8.99 -1.23 -9.28
CA ARG A 63 -8.32 -0.13 -8.56
C ARG A 63 -9.07 0.27 -7.30
N ILE A 64 -8.96 -0.52 -6.23
CA ILE A 64 -9.52 -0.23 -4.92
C ILE A 64 -8.44 -0.49 -3.85
N VAL A 65 -8.31 0.45 -2.92
CA VAL A 65 -7.47 0.34 -1.73
C VAL A 65 -8.32 0.61 -0.48
N PHE A 66 -8.12 -0.19 0.55
CA PHE A 66 -8.68 0.06 1.87
C PHE A 66 -7.56 0.40 2.84
N VAL A 67 -7.66 1.56 3.49
CA VAL A 67 -6.69 2.08 4.46
C VAL A 67 -7.35 2.17 5.84
N GLN A 68 -6.62 1.76 6.87
CA GLN A 68 -7.01 1.97 8.26
C GLN A 68 -5.79 2.39 9.08
N MET A 69 -5.78 3.67 9.47
CA MET A 69 -4.80 4.22 10.41
C MET A 69 -5.53 4.73 11.66
N ASP A 70 -5.14 4.23 12.81
CA ASP A 70 -5.80 4.52 14.08
C ASP A 70 -7.32 4.31 14.03
N LYS A 71 -8.09 5.37 14.21
CA LYS A 71 -9.56 5.36 14.12
C LYS A 71 -10.09 5.75 12.74
N GLN A 72 -9.21 6.22 11.85
CA GLN A 72 -9.60 6.67 10.52
C GLN A 72 -9.57 5.53 9.51
N ARG A 73 -10.52 5.56 8.56
CA ARG A 73 -10.67 4.54 7.52
C ARG A 73 -11.03 5.22 6.20
N TRP A 74 -10.38 4.75 5.14
CA TRP A 74 -10.66 5.20 3.77
C TRP A 74 -10.83 4.00 2.85
N THR A 75 -11.88 4.02 2.03
CA THR A 75 -11.98 3.20 0.83
C THR A 75 -11.69 4.11 -0.34
N MET A 76 -10.56 3.91 -0.98
CA MET A 76 -10.11 4.70 -2.11
C MET A 76 -10.36 3.93 -3.40
N ILE A 77 -11.22 4.46 -4.25
CA ILE A 77 -11.56 3.90 -5.55
C ILE A 77 -10.87 4.73 -6.62
N ASN A 78 -10.15 4.05 -7.52
CA ASN A 78 -9.32 4.66 -8.55
C ASN A 78 -8.31 5.69 -8.01
N PRO A 79 -7.55 5.37 -6.93
CA PRO A 79 -6.57 6.31 -6.43
C PRO A 79 -5.46 6.53 -7.45
N GLU A 80 -5.01 7.79 -7.53
CA GLU A 80 -3.92 8.24 -8.41
C GLU A 80 -3.07 9.28 -7.68
N ILE A 81 -1.75 9.18 -7.82
CA ILE A 81 -0.83 10.23 -7.39
C ILE A 81 -0.88 11.33 -8.45
N THR A 82 -1.29 12.53 -8.06
CA THR A 82 -1.45 13.68 -8.96
C THR A 82 -0.31 14.68 -8.85
N ASP A 83 0.42 14.66 -7.73
CA ASP A 83 1.60 15.47 -7.52
C ASP A 83 2.58 14.77 -6.58
N VAL A 84 3.88 15.10 -6.72
CA VAL A 84 4.98 14.51 -5.97
C VAL A 84 5.89 15.62 -5.47
N GLY A 85 6.12 15.68 -4.16
CA GLY A 85 6.99 16.63 -3.52
C GLY A 85 8.47 16.49 -3.96
N ARG A 86 9.29 17.44 -3.50
CA ARG A 86 10.71 17.51 -3.90
C ARG A 86 11.64 16.58 -3.11
N ASP A 87 11.20 16.14 -1.95
CA ASP A 87 12.00 15.34 -1.05
C ASP A 87 11.65 13.86 -1.14
N ASP A 88 12.65 13.02 -1.08
CA ASP A 88 12.50 11.56 -0.95
C ASP A 88 13.00 11.12 0.43
N PHE A 89 12.63 9.93 0.84
CA PHE A 89 13.17 9.28 2.03
C PHE A 89 13.32 7.77 1.83
N LEU A 90 14.32 7.20 2.49
CA LEU A 90 14.53 5.76 2.50
C LEU A 90 13.61 5.11 3.53
N VAL A 91 12.97 4.03 3.13
CA VAL A 91 12.03 3.28 3.97
C VAL A 91 12.33 1.79 3.90
N TRP A 92 12.26 1.10 5.03
CA TRP A 92 12.15 -0.35 5.07
C TRP A 92 10.67 -0.72 4.96
N ASP A 93 10.26 -1.00 3.72
CA ASP A 93 8.89 -1.31 3.34
C ASP A 93 8.54 -2.77 3.65
N ASP A 94 7.29 -3.04 4.04
CA ASP A 94 6.78 -4.38 4.28
C ASP A 94 5.42 -4.61 3.63
N CYS A 95 5.14 -5.85 3.28
CA CYS A 95 3.93 -6.21 2.57
C CYS A 95 3.30 -7.50 3.10
N PHE A 96 1.99 -7.56 3.16
CA PHE A 96 1.26 -8.80 3.48
C PHE A 96 1.47 -9.91 2.44
N SER A 97 1.88 -9.57 1.23
CA SER A 97 2.17 -10.54 0.17
C SER A 97 3.54 -11.22 0.33
N PHE A 98 4.40 -10.70 1.20
CA PHE A 98 5.69 -11.29 1.63
C PHE A 98 6.07 -10.87 3.06
N PRO A 99 5.27 -11.27 4.08
CA PRO A 99 5.26 -10.67 5.42
C PRO A 99 6.57 -10.79 6.20
N ASN A 100 7.43 -11.74 5.81
CA ASN A 100 8.71 -11.99 6.48
C ASN A 100 9.89 -11.24 5.86
N LEU A 101 9.66 -10.51 4.76
CA LEU A 101 10.68 -9.77 4.03
C LEU A 101 10.45 -8.27 4.20
N LEU A 102 11.50 -7.53 4.49
CA LEU A 102 11.59 -6.08 4.40
C LEU A 102 12.39 -5.69 3.18
N VAL A 103 11.96 -4.64 2.50
CA VAL A 103 12.61 -4.13 1.30
C VAL A 103 12.95 -2.66 1.52
N ARG A 104 14.22 -2.30 1.36
CA ARG A 104 14.62 -0.90 1.42
C ARG A 104 14.30 -0.23 0.09
N VAL A 105 13.44 0.78 0.14
CA VAL A 105 12.95 1.52 -1.01
C VAL A 105 13.15 3.02 -0.82
N ASN A 106 13.27 3.75 -1.95
CA ASN A 106 13.19 5.20 -1.94
C ASN A 106 11.78 5.62 -2.32
N ARG A 107 11.14 6.47 -1.51
CA ARG A 107 9.78 6.96 -1.69
C ARG A 107 9.75 8.48 -1.63
N ALA A 108 8.82 9.10 -2.34
CA ALA A 108 8.55 10.52 -2.15
C ALA A 108 8.04 10.78 -0.74
N TYR A 109 8.63 11.76 -0.07
CA TYR A 109 8.24 12.13 1.30
C TYR A 109 6.84 12.73 1.35
N GLN A 110 6.44 13.49 0.32
CA GLN A 110 5.15 14.12 0.19
C GLN A 110 4.54 13.80 -1.17
N ILE A 111 3.24 13.49 -1.18
CA ILE A 111 2.46 13.27 -2.40
C ILE A 111 1.07 13.87 -2.26
N THR A 112 0.45 14.20 -3.40
CA THR A 112 -0.99 14.47 -3.49
C THR A 112 -1.67 13.30 -4.17
N VAL A 113 -2.75 12.79 -3.56
CA VAL A 113 -3.53 11.66 -4.08
C VAL A 113 -4.96 12.10 -4.35
N SER A 114 -5.46 11.84 -5.56
CA SER A 114 -6.89 11.94 -5.88
C SER A 114 -7.54 10.57 -5.84
N TYR A 115 -8.77 10.46 -5.38
CA TYR A 115 -9.54 9.23 -5.36
C TYR A 115 -11.05 9.49 -5.31
N THR A 116 -11.85 8.48 -5.60
CA THR A 116 -13.32 8.51 -5.43
C THR A 116 -13.71 7.67 -4.22
N ASP A 117 -14.63 8.14 -3.39
CA ASP A 117 -15.18 7.37 -2.27
C ASP A 117 -16.32 6.43 -2.73
N PRO A 118 -16.79 5.49 -1.87
CA PRO A 118 -17.91 4.60 -2.21
C PRO A 118 -19.25 5.30 -2.46
N LYS A 119 -19.38 6.59 -2.11
CA LYS A 119 -20.55 7.41 -2.43
C LYS A 119 -20.43 8.10 -3.79
N GLY A 120 -19.29 7.92 -4.48
CA GLY A 120 -19.01 8.52 -5.78
C GLY A 120 -18.50 9.96 -5.71
N LYS A 121 -18.15 10.45 -4.52
CA LYS A 121 -17.57 11.78 -4.33
C LYS A 121 -16.05 11.70 -4.55
N GLN A 122 -15.52 12.66 -5.32
CA GLN A 122 -14.08 12.83 -5.51
C GLN A 122 -13.45 13.55 -4.32
N HIS A 123 -12.25 13.13 -3.98
CA HIS A 123 -11.43 13.68 -2.92
C HIS A 123 -10.01 13.87 -3.43
N THR A 124 -9.34 14.87 -2.87
CA THR A 124 -7.90 15.10 -3.02
C THR A 124 -7.33 15.23 -1.62
N MET A 125 -6.21 14.58 -1.35
CA MET A 125 -5.52 14.70 -0.08
C MET A 125 -4.01 14.79 -0.31
N GLU A 126 -3.42 15.73 0.39
CA GLU A 126 -1.98 15.88 0.50
C GLU A 126 -1.51 15.11 1.75
N VAL A 127 -0.48 14.28 1.60
CA VAL A 127 0.05 13.44 2.67
C VAL A 127 1.57 13.40 2.63
N GLU A 128 2.18 13.20 3.80
CA GLU A 128 3.63 13.13 3.95
C GLU A 128 4.07 11.94 4.82
N GLY A 129 5.37 11.65 4.77
CA GLY A 129 6.03 10.63 5.59
C GLY A 129 5.39 9.25 5.47
N PRO A 130 5.08 8.59 6.62
CA PRO A 130 4.56 7.21 6.62
C PRO A 130 3.22 7.01 5.91
N MET A 131 2.41 8.07 5.74
CA MET A 131 1.17 7.99 4.98
C MET A 131 1.44 8.10 3.48
N ALA A 132 2.38 8.95 3.07
CA ALA A 132 2.81 9.04 1.68
C ALA A 132 3.45 7.73 1.20
N GLU A 133 4.32 7.12 2.02
CA GLU A 133 4.89 5.80 1.75
C GLU A 133 3.80 4.75 1.54
N LEU A 134 2.85 4.65 2.48
CA LEU A 134 1.77 3.69 2.45
C LEU A 134 0.94 3.80 1.16
N LEU A 135 0.52 5.02 0.79
CA LEU A 135 -0.29 5.21 -0.41
C LEU A 135 0.48 4.94 -1.70
N GLN A 136 1.77 5.25 -1.76
CA GLN A 136 2.63 4.85 -2.89
C GLN A 136 2.71 3.33 -3.00
N HIS A 137 2.87 2.61 -1.89
CA HIS A 137 2.91 1.15 -1.85
C HIS A 137 1.61 0.53 -2.38
N GLU A 138 0.46 1.01 -1.89
CA GLU A 138 -0.83 0.46 -2.29
C GLU A 138 -1.21 0.81 -3.74
N ILE A 139 -0.82 2.00 -4.23
CA ILE A 139 -1.04 2.38 -5.63
C ILE A 139 -0.12 1.57 -6.56
N ASP A 140 1.12 1.30 -6.15
CA ASP A 140 2.01 0.39 -6.87
C ASP A 140 1.35 -0.98 -7.11
N HIS A 141 0.71 -1.56 -6.09
CA HIS A 141 -0.02 -2.82 -6.24
C HIS A 141 -1.11 -2.75 -7.32
N LEU A 142 -1.78 -1.62 -7.47
CA LEU A 142 -2.80 -1.43 -8.51
C LEU A 142 -2.20 -1.34 -9.92
N ASP A 143 -0.91 -1.04 -10.02
CA ASP A 143 -0.16 -0.98 -11.27
C ASP A 143 0.69 -2.24 -11.54
N GLY A 144 0.52 -3.28 -10.68
CA GLY A 144 1.26 -4.55 -10.79
C GLY A 144 2.72 -4.45 -10.34
N ILE A 145 3.06 -3.39 -9.60
CA ILE A 145 4.40 -3.12 -9.07
C ILE A 145 4.46 -3.58 -7.60
N LEU A 146 5.53 -4.21 -7.22
CA LEU A 146 5.79 -4.61 -5.83
C LEU A 146 6.95 -3.78 -5.26
N ALA A 147 7.05 -3.70 -3.93
CA ALA A 147 8.17 -3.01 -3.28
C ALA A 147 9.54 -3.58 -3.71
N LEU A 148 9.60 -4.86 -4.07
CA LEU A 148 10.82 -5.50 -4.58
C LEU A 148 11.32 -4.85 -5.89
N ASP A 149 10.43 -4.34 -6.72
CA ASP A 149 10.79 -3.69 -7.99
C ASP A 149 11.37 -2.28 -7.77
N ARG A 150 11.17 -1.74 -6.57
CA ARG A 150 11.67 -0.43 -6.14
C ARG A 150 12.86 -0.53 -5.17
N ALA A 151 13.42 -1.72 -5.01
CA ALA A 151 14.55 -1.95 -4.12
C ALA A 151 15.69 -0.98 -4.42
N SER A 152 16.24 -0.32 -3.40
CA SER A 152 17.21 0.76 -3.55
C SER A 152 18.38 0.64 -2.57
N GLY A 153 19.57 0.94 -3.08
CA GLY A 153 20.81 0.95 -2.29
C GLY A 153 21.48 -0.42 -2.20
N VAL A 154 22.54 -0.49 -1.38
CA VAL A 154 23.27 -1.73 -1.10
C VAL A 154 22.49 -2.55 -0.06
N ASP A 155 22.40 -3.86 -0.26
CA ASP A 155 21.68 -4.80 0.62
C ASP A 155 20.24 -4.35 0.93
N PRO A 156 19.38 -4.23 -0.12
CA PRO A 156 18.05 -3.68 0.06
C PRO A 156 17.04 -4.68 0.63
N PHE A 157 17.44 -5.91 0.95
CA PHE A 157 16.56 -6.95 1.45
C PHE A 157 17.00 -7.45 2.82
N ALA A 158 16.04 -7.60 3.73
CA ALA A 158 16.29 -8.22 5.03
C ALA A 158 15.09 -9.09 5.44
N PHE A 159 15.34 -10.26 5.99
CA PHE A 159 14.28 -10.94 6.72
C PHE A 159 13.90 -10.12 7.94
N ARG A 160 12.60 -9.98 8.19
CA ARG A 160 12.09 -9.23 9.34
C ARG A 160 12.74 -9.65 10.66
N SER A 161 12.89 -10.97 10.88
CA SER A 161 13.50 -11.53 12.08
C SER A 161 14.97 -11.11 12.26
N GLU A 162 15.71 -10.86 11.19
CA GLU A 162 17.09 -10.40 11.24
C GLU A 162 17.17 -8.88 11.44
N TRP A 163 16.33 -8.15 10.71
CA TRP A 163 16.25 -6.70 10.81
C TRP A 163 15.89 -6.24 12.24
N GLU A 164 14.92 -6.90 12.86
CA GLU A 164 14.44 -6.58 14.22
C GLU A 164 15.48 -6.87 15.32
N LYS A 165 16.55 -7.64 15.05
CA LYS A 165 17.65 -7.86 15.99
C LYS A 165 18.55 -6.64 16.14
N VAL A 166 18.68 -5.84 15.08
CA VAL A 166 19.66 -4.76 14.98
C VAL A 166 19.03 -3.38 14.83
N HIS A 167 17.72 -3.28 14.59
CA HIS A 167 16.99 -2.04 14.38
C HIS A 167 15.77 -1.93 15.30
N LYS A 168 15.43 -0.67 15.65
CA LYS A 168 14.18 -0.37 16.37
C LYS A 168 13.06 -0.02 15.37
N PRO A 169 11.77 -0.19 15.72
CA PRO A 169 10.66 0.13 14.84
C PRO A 169 10.68 1.52 14.22
N GLY A 170 11.17 2.55 14.96
CA GLY A 170 11.29 3.91 14.46
C GLY A 170 12.36 4.11 13.38
N GLU A 171 13.30 3.18 13.22
CA GLU A 171 14.38 3.24 12.23
C GLU A 171 13.93 2.73 10.84
N ARG A 172 12.66 2.37 10.69
CA ARG A 172 12.07 2.03 9.38
C ARG A 172 12.03 3.20 8.41
N TYR A 173 12.01 4.44 8.92
CA TYR A 173 11.88 5.65 8.14
C TYR A 173 13.13 6.51 8.31
N GLY A 174 13.82 6.75 7.20
CA GLY A 174 14.92 7.71 7.16
C GLY A 174 14.39 9.17 7.16
N PRO A 175 15.27 10.14 7.41
CA PRO A 175 14.90 11.55 7.27
C PRO A 175 14.64 11.91 5.81
N PRO A 176 13.75 12.90 5.54
CA PRO A 176 13.57 13.42 4.19
C PRO A 176 14.86 14.06 3.67
N LYS A 177 15.14 13.85 2.40
CA LYS A 177 16.30 14.43 1.69
C LYS A 177 15.84 14.93 0.34
N GLN A 178 16.37 16.07 -0.06
CA GLN A 178 16.10 16.63 -1.38
C GLN A 178 16.47 15.60 -2.46
N ARG A 179 15.57 15.40 -3.40
CA ARG A 179 15.79 14.49 -4.53
C ARG A 179 16.96 15.03 -5.38
N GLU A 180 17.95 14.16 -5.62
CA GLU A 180 18.98 14.47 -6.58
C GLU A 180 18.37 14.47 -8.00
N VAL A 181 18.54 15.57 -8.73
CA VAL A 181 17.99 15.81 -10.07
C VAL A 181 18.89 15.16 -11.12
#